data_b17bba1b1ef05c8ec674a301666e8e22
#
_entry.id   b17bba1b1ef05c8ec674a301666e8e22
#
_cell.length_a   1.000
_cell.length_b   1.000
_cell.length_c   1.000
_cell.angle_alpha   90.00
_cell.angle_beta   90.00
_cell.angle_gamma   90.00
#
_symmetry.space_group_name_H-M   'P 1'
#
loop_
_entity.id
_entity.type
_entity.pdbx_description
1 polymer ?
#
loop_
_entity_poly.entity_id
_entity_poly.type
_entity_poly.pdbx_seq_one_letter_code
_entity_poly.pdbx_strand_id
1 'polypeptide(L)'
;LGLNTCWVAMTYKKIPGTFSTAADEKVTVVIALGYGKTQGSAHKSKDAGAVSNISADTPDWFKAGVEAALLAPTAMNQQKFSLTYKDGTVTAKAGLGFYAKVDLGIVKYHFELGAGKENFSWA
;
A
#
# COMPACT_ATOMS: atom_id res chain seq x y z
N LEU A 1 -0.74 2.92 19.03
CA LEU A 1 -2.00 3.53 19.48
C LEU A 1 -3.11 2.49 19.68
N GLY A 2 -2.95 1.24 19.22
CA GLY A 2 -3.95 0.18 19.35
C GLY A 2 -5.23 0.39 18.52
N LEU A 3 -5.20 1.30 17.55
CA LEU A 3 -6.32 1.55 16.66
C LEU A 3 -6.35 0.55 15.51
N ASN A 4 -7.54 0.10 15.16
CA ASN A 4 -7.79 -0.67 13.96
C ASN A 4 -8.19 0.26 12.82
N THR A 5 -7.81 -0.09 11.60
CA THR A 5 -8.16 0.64 10.39
C THR A 5 -8.71 -0.31 9.32
N CYS A 6 -9.60 0.20 8.49
CA CYS A 6 -10.10 -0.54 7.34
C CYS A 6 -10.29 0.41 6.15
N TRP A 7 -9.67 0.06 5.02
CA TRP A 7 -9.84 0.77 3.76
C TRP A 7 -11.10 0.28 3.05
N VAL A 8 -12.02 1.20 2.73
CA VAL A 8 -13.33 0.89 2.12
C VAL A 8 -13.49 1.71 0.85
N ALA A 9 -13.56 1.06 -0.29
CA ALA A 9 -13.67 1.74 -1.59
C ALA A 9 -15.04 1.58 -2.27
N MET A 10 -15.80 0.50 -1.98
CA MET A 10 -17.02 0.18 -2.71
C MET A 10 -18.28 0.11 -1.83
N THR A 11 -18.13 -0.18 -0.55
CA THR A 11 -19.27 -0.52 0.34
C THR A 11 -19.65 0.58 1.33
N TYR A 12 -19.12 1.80 1.16
CA TYR A 12 -19.53 2.94 1.97
C TYR A 12 -20.74 3.66 1.38
N LYS A 13 -21.55 4.24 2.24
CA LYS A 13 -22.70 5.09 1.86
C LYS A 13 -22.35 6.55 2.11
N LYS A 14 -22.51 7.38 1.08
CA LYS A 14 -22.37 8.84 1.24
C LYS A 14 -23.55 9.37 2.02
N ILE A 15 -23.29 10.09 3.11
CA ILE A 15 -24.31 10.79 3.89
C ILE A 15 -24.22 12.27 3.49
N PRO A 16 -25.30 12.88 2.96
CA PRO A 16 -25.28 14.29 2.58
C PRO A 16 -24.85 15.18 3.76
N GLY A 17 -24.01 16.17 3.48
CA GLY A 17 -23.54 17.14 4.48
C GLY A 17 -22.38 16.70 5.37
N THR A 18 -21.87 15.46 5.25
CA THR A 18 -20.72 15.00 6.04
C THR A 18 -19.39 15.45 5.49
N PHE A 19 -19.30 15.68 4.18
CA PHE A 19 -18.11 16.21 3.51
C PHE A 19 -18.53 16.88 2.18
N SER A 20 -17.68 17.75 1.67
CA SER A 20 -17.83 18.36 0.34
C SER A 20 -16.66 17.97 -0.57
N THR A 21 -16.94 17.89 -1.85
CA THR A 21 -15.94 17.71 -2.91
C THR A 21 -16.11 18.81 -3.94
N ALA A 22 -15.03 19.29 -4.53
CA ALA A 22 -15.10 20.17 -5.69
C ALA A 22 -15.69 19.43 -6.91
N ALA A 23 -16.04 20.19 -7.96
CA ALA A 23 -16.72 19.62 -9.14
C ALA A 23 -15.87 18.57 -9.90
N ASP A 24 -14.55 18.68 -9.82
CA ASP A 24 -13.57 17.79 -10.44
C ASP A 24 -13.00 16.73 -9.48
N GLU A 25 -13.47 16.73 -8.22
CA GLU A 25 -13.05 15.76 -7.18
C GLU A 25 -14.06 14.64 -7.00
N LYS A 26 -13.56 13.49 -6.64
CA LYS A 26 -14.37 12.35 -6.20
C LYS A 26 -13.74 11.65 -4.99
N VAL A 27 -14.58 11.14 -4.11
CA VAL A 27 -14.12 10.26 -3.04
C VAL A 27 -13.63 8.95 -3.65
N THR A 28 -12.35 8.66 -3.47
CA THR A 28 -11.72 7.44 -3.98
C THR A 28 -11.85 6.29 -2.99
N VAL A 29 -11.70 6.61 -1.69
CA VAL A 29 -11.69 5.62 -0.61
C VAL A 29 -12.09 6.30 0.70
N VAL A 30 -12.63 5.53 1.62
CA VAL A 30 -12.90 5.93 3.02
C VAL A 30 -12.08 5.00 3.92
N ILE A 31 -11.49 5.56 4.97
CA ILE A 31 -10.78 4.76 5.98
C ILE A 31 -11.60 4.80 7.27
N ALA A 32 -12.12 3.65 7.67
CA ALA A 32 -12.71 3.49 9.00
C ALA A 32 -11.55 3.36 10.02
N LEU A 33 -11.66 4.11 11.12
CA LEU A 33 -10.65 4.16 12.17
C LEU A 33 -11.33 4.05 13.53
N GLY A 34 -10.82 3.21 14.42
CA GLY A 34 -11.35 3.07 15.76
C GLY A 34 -10.82 1.87 16.54
N TYR A 35 -11.33 1.68 17.73
CA TYR A 35 -11.04 0.49 18.55
C TYR A 35 -12.01 -0.62 18.18
N GLY A 36 -11.49 -1.69 17.55
CA GLY A 36 -12.28 -2.87 17.21
C GLY A 36 -12.55 -3.77 18.42
N LYS A 37 -13.58 -4.60 18.32
CA LYS A 37 -13.85 -5.65 19.33
C LYS A 37 -12.74 -6.72 19.35
N THR A 38 -12.06 -6.90 18.22
CA THR A 38 -10.94 -7.83 18.05
C THR A 38 -9.85 -7.12 17.28
N GLN A 39 -8.61 -7.56 17.47
CA GLN A 39 -7.52 -7.18 16.59
C GLN A 39 -7.70 -7.92 15.25
N GLY A 40 -7.42 -7.25 14.12
CA GLY A 40 -7.54 -7.87 12.82
C GLY A 40 -6.66 -9.12 12.66
N SER A 41 -6.90 -9.87 11.60
CA SER A 41 -6.04 -10.98 11.20
C SER A 41 -5.10 -10.55 10.09
N ALA A 42 -3.86 -11.03 10.15
CA ALA A 42 -2.90 -10.80 9.06
C ALA A 42 -3.46 -11.40 7.75
N HIS A 43 -3.38 -10.64 6.66
CA HIS A 43 -3.72 -11.18 5.35
C HIS A 43 -2.59 -12.09 4.83
N LYS A 44 -2.91 -12.98 3.90
CA LYS A 44 -1.91 -13.80 3.23
C LYS A 44 -1.11 -12.92 2.25
N SER A 45 0.19 -12.79 2.49
CA SER A 45 1.12 -12.07 1.61
C SER A 45 1.71 -12.99 0.54
N LYS A 46 2.06 -12.41 -0.61
CA LYS A 46 2.91 -13.06 -1.61
C LYS A 46 4.35 -13.12 -1.12
N ASP A 47 5.15 -13.97 -1.74
CA ASP A 47 6.59 -13.98 -1.51
C ASP A 47 7.23 -12.69 -2.04
N ALA A 48 8.25 -12.19 -1.34
CA ALA A 48 8.95 -10.96 -1.70
C ALA A 48 9.51 -10.99 -3.13
N GLY A 49 10.05 -12.12 -3.57
CA GLY A 49 10.54 -12.33 -4.94
C GLY A 49 9.44 -12.31 -6.01
N ALA A 50 8.18 -12.52 -5.64
CA ALA A 50 7.06 -12.43 -6.59
C ALA A 50 6.64 -10.97 -6.90
N VAL A 51 7.03 -10.03 -6.06
CA VAL A 51 6.68 -8.59 -6.17
C VAL A 51 7.90 -7.69 -6.30
N SER A 52 9.12 -8.24 -6.27
CA SER A 52 10.35 -7.45 -6.37
C SER A 52 11.51 -8.24 -6.99
N ASN A 53 12.57 -7.53 -7.34
CA ASN A 53 13.85 -8.14 -7.75
C ASN A 53 14.81 -8.35 -6.57
N ILE A 54 14.26 -8.66 -5.39
CA ILE A 54 15.04 -8.94 -4.18
C ILE A 54 16.03 -10.09 -4.42
N SER A 55 17.27 -9.93 -3.98
CA SER A 55 18.34 -10.93 -4.07
C SER A 55 19.25 -10.84 -2.84
N ALA A 56 20.24 -11.70 -2.75
CA ALA A 56 21.24 -11.64 -1.69
C ALA A 56 21.98 -10.29 -1.68
N ASP A 57 22.25 -9.72 -2.85
CA ASP A 57 23.02 -8.48 -3.03
C ASP A 57 22.18 -7.20 -2.90
N THR A 58 20.85 -7.30 -2.75
CA THR A 58 20.02 -6.11 -2.55
C THR A 58 20.23 -5.54 -1.14
N PRO A 59 20.27 -4.19 -0.99
CA PRO A 59 20.45 -3.56 0.32
C PRO A 59 19.38 -3.96 1.34
N ASP A 60 19.75 -4.02 2.60
CA ASP A 60 18.80 -4.42 3.66
C ASP A 60 17.62 -3.44 3.81
N TRP A 61 17.84 -2.15 3.57
CA TRP A 61 16.74 -1.18 3.54
C TRP A 61 15.71 -1.49 2.44
N PHE A 62 16.15 -2.00 1.26
CA PHE A 62 15.22 -2.38 0.19
C PHE A 62 14.42 -3.63 0.60
N LYS A 63 15.07 -4.61 1.24
CA LYS A 63 14.40 -5.80 1.78
C LYS A 63 13.33 -5.40 2.80
N ALA A 64 13.69 -4.54 3.77
CA ALA A 64 12.75 -4.02 4.77
C ALA A 64 11.59 -3.23 4.12
N GLY A 65 11.87 -2.45 3.08
CA GLY A 65 10.85 -1.75 2.30
C GLY A 65 9.88 -2.70 1.60
N VAL A 66 10.38 -3.79 0.99
CA VAL A 66 9.54 -4.81 0.34
C VAL A 66 8.67 -5.54 1.38
N GLU A 67 9.22 -5.90 2.53
CA GLU A 67 8.47 -6.53 3.63
C GLU A 67 7.34 -5.61 4.12
N ALA A 68 7.63 -4.33 4.34
CA ALA A 68 6.61 -3.35 4.71
C ALA A 68 5.56 -3.15 3.62
N ALA A 69 5.96 -3.11 2.35
CA ALA A 69 5.06 -3.01 1.21
C ALA A 69 4.09 -4.20 1.10
N LEU A 70 4.52 -5.40 1.50
CA LEU A 70 3.68 -6.60 1.55
C LEU A 70 2.62 -6.54 2.66
N LEU A 71 2.73 -5.63 3.62
CA LEU A 71 1.70 -5.36 4.63
C LEU A 71 0.63 -4.38 4.13
N ALA A 72 0.85 -3.72 2.99
CA ALA A 72 -0.09 -2.76 2.44
C ALA A 72 -1.42 -3.42 2.08
N PRO A 73 -2.56 -2.87 2.53
CA PRO A 73 -3.87 -3.35 2.07
C PRO A 73 -4.03 -3.07 0.58
N THR A 74 -4.48 -4.07 -0.17
CA THR A 74 -4.79 -3.96 -1.59
C THR A 74 -6.19 -4.45 -1.87
N ALA A 75 -6.83 -3.92 -2.90
CA ALA A 75 -8.17 -4.32 -3.29
C ALA A 75 -8.23 -5.84 -3.48
N MET A 76 -9.17 -6.51 -2.77
CA MET A 76 -9.35 -7.97 -2.78
C MET A 76 -8.06 -8.75 -2.45
N ASN A 77 -7.13 -8.16 -1.72
CA ASN A 77 -5.80 -8.71 -1.44
C ASN A 77 -5.03 -9.16 -2.69
N GLN A 78 -5.23 -8.45 -3.81
CA GLN A 78 -4.67 -8.86 -5.11
C GLN A 78 -3.15 -8.69 -5.20
N GLN A 79 -2.56 -7.77 -4.43
CA GLN A 79 -1.11 -7.50 -4.37
C GLN A 79 -0.48 -7.44 -5.78
N LYS A 80 -1.11 -6.68 -6.69
CA LYS A 80 -0.69 -6.51 -8.09
C LYS A 80 0.20 -5.29 -8.25
N PHE A 81 1.41 -5.40 -7.76
CA PHE A 81 2.46 -4.40 -7.89
C PHE A 81 3.82 -5.05 -8.10
N SER A 82 4.79 -4.28 -8.55
CA SER A 82 6.19 -4.69 -8.55
C SER A 82 7.09 -3.55 -8.10
N LEU A 83 8.14 -3.89 -7.36
CA LEU A 83 9.18 -3.00 -6.87
C LEU A 83 10.51 -3.46 -7.44
N THR A 84 11.23 -2.58 -8.11
CA THR A 84 12.52 -2.91 -8.70
C THR A 84 13.59 -1.94 -8.18
N TYR A 85 14.62 -2.49 -7.57
CA TYR A 85 15.81 -1.75 -7.15
C TYR A 85 16.86 -1.77 -8.24
N LYS A 86 17.46 -0.60 -8.50
CA LYS A 86 18.64 -0.45 -9.34
C LYS A 86 19.41 0.80 -8.94
N ASP A 87 20.66 0.66 -8.57
CA ASP A 87 21.63 1.75 -8.35
C ASP A 87 21.08 2.92 -7.48
N GLY A 88 20.52 2.59 -6.31
CA GLY A 88 19.95 3.59 -5.39
C GLY A 88 18.54 4.09 -5.78
N THR A 89 18.01 3.63 -6.89
CA THR A 89 16.69 4.04 -7.41
C THR A 89 15.70 2.89 -7.29
N VAL A 90 14.48 3.21 -6.89
CA VAL A 90 13.38 2.24 -6.82
C VAL A 90 12.29 2.61 -7.82
N THR A 91 11.94 1.67 -8.66
CA THR A 91 10.79 1.77 -9.57
C THR A 91 9.62 0.98 -9.00
N ALA A 92 8.46 1.63 -8.89
CA ALA A 92 7.22 0.97 -8.49
C ALA A 92 6.22 0.97 -9.65
N LYS A 93 5.66 -0.21 -9.98
CA LYS A 93 4.68 -0.36 -11.06
C LYS A 93 3.42 -1.06 -10.58
N ALA A 94 2.26 -0.53 -10.96
CA ALA A 94 0.99 -1.22 -10.78
C ALA A 94 0.82 -2.31 -11.84
N GLY A 95 0.35 -3.48 -11.42
CA GLY A 95 -0.13 -4.51 -12.35
C GLY A 95 -1.53 -4.19 -12.88
N LEU A 96 -2.03 -5.03 -13.77
CA LEU A 96 -3.39 -4.92 -14.29
C LEU A 96 -4.40 -5.40 -13.25
N GLY A 97 -5.31 -4.52 -12.83
CA GLY A 97 -6.33 -4.85 -11.84
C GLY A 97 -7.17 -3.65 -11.44
N PHE A 98 -8.34 -3.97 -10.89
CA PHE A 98 -9.24 -2.98 -10.33
C PHE A 98 -8.56 -2.30 -9.13
N TYR A 99 -8.58 -0.98 -9.04
CA TYR A 99 -7.89 -0.18 -8.01
C TYR A 99 -6.35 -0.34 -7.94
N ALA A 100 -5.69 -1.05 -8.85
CA ALA A 100 -4.25 -1.31 -8.77
C ALA A 100 -3.38 -0.04 -8.67
N LYS A 101 -3.82 1.10 -9.24
CA LYS A 101 -3.12 2.39 -9.10
C LYS A 101 -3.27 2.99 -7.69
N VAL A 102 -4.44 2.83 -7.07
CA VAL A 102 -4.68 3.26 -5.68
C VAL A 102 -3.87 2.37 -4.73
N ASP A 103 -3.94 1.05 -4.94
CA ASP A 103 -3.14 0.07 -4.20
C ASP A 103 -1.65 0.41 -4.26
N LEU A 104 -1.15 0.79 -5.45
CA LEU A 104 0.26 1.18 -5.62
C LEU A 104 0.64 2.39 -4.76
N GLY A 105 -0.25 3.37 -4.60
CA GLY A 105 -0.03 4.51 -3.71
C GLY A 105 0.16 4.08 -2.26
N ILE A 106 -0.69 3.16 -1.79
CA ILE A 106 -0.60 2.59 -0.43
C ILE A 106 0.71 1.81 -0.28
N VAL A 107 1.03 0.95 -1.26
CA VAL A 107 2.27 0.14 -1.31
C VAL A 107 3.52 1.03 -1.26
N LYS A 108 3.56 2.11 -2.03
CA LYS A 108 4.69 3.06 -2.03
C LYS A 108 4.90 3.68 -0.65
N TYR A 109 3.84 4.09 0.01
CA TYR A 109 3.94 4.67 1.35
C TYR A 109 4.42 3.65 2.39
N HIS A 110 3.91 2.42 2.35
CA HIS A 110 4.41 1.33 3.20
C HIS A 110 5.89 1.05 2.94
N PHE A 111 6.29 1.01 1.67
CA PHE A 111 7.69 0.83 1.29
C PHE A 111 8.56 1.94 1.88
N GLU A 112 8.17 3.21 1.75
CA GLU A 112 8.91 4.36 2.32
C GLU A 112 9.10 4.23 3.84
N LEU A 113 8.07 3.76 4.55
CA LEU A 113 8.15 3.55 6.01
C LEU A 113 9.13 2.44 6.38
N GLY A 114 9.19 1.35 5.60
CA GLY A 114 10.11 0.24 5.87
C GLY A 114 11.53 0.49 5.39
N ALA A 115 11.68 1.15 4.24
CA ALA A 115 12.98 1.40 3.63
C ALA A 115 13.75 2.59 4.23
N GLY A 116 13.02 3.57 4.81
CA GLY A 116 13.58 4.90 5.11
C GLY A 116 13.71 5.73 3.84
N LYS A 117 12.96 6.81 3.76
CA LYS A 117 12.86 7.64 2.53
C LYS A 117 14.18 8.27 2.09
N GLU A 118 15.11 8.42 3.02
CA GLU A 118 16.46 8.95 2.81
C GLU A 118 17.40 7.99 2.06
N ASN A 119 17.06 6.70 1.99
CA ASN A 119 17.93 5.66 1.44
C ASN A 119 17.83 5.50 -0.08
N PHE A 120 16.82 6.11 -0.72
CA PHE A 120 16.56 5.90 -2.15
C PHE A 120 15.82 7.06 -2.80
N SER A 121 15.74 7.00 -4.13
CA SER A 121 14.88 7.87 -4.95
C SER A 121 13.86 7.03 -5.72
N TRP A 122 12.64 7.56 -5.88
CA TRP A 122 11.69 6.98 -6.83
C TRP A 122 12.07 7.37 -8.26
N ALA A 123 11.98 6.38 -9.19
CA ALA A 123 12.09 6.60 -10.63
C ALA A 123 10.79 7.14 -11.22
#